data_6b0b7c79d987915bf149b24cbfc9616a
#
_entry.id   6b0b7c79d987915bf149b24cbfc9616a
#
_cell.length_a   1.000
_cell.length_b   1.000
_cell.length_c   1.000
_cell.angle_alpha   90.00
_cell.angle_beta   90.00
_cell.angle_gamma   90.00
#
_symmetry.space_group_name_H-M   'P 1'
#
loop_
_entity.id
_entity.type
_entity.pdbx_description
1 polymer ?
#
loop_
_entity_poly.entity_id
_entity_poly.type
_entity_poly.pdbx_seq_one_letter_code
_entity_poly.pdbx_strand_id
1 'polypeptide(L)'
;MEPFGKLAERKTEPGELTHIDLWGKYRITSINGNQYYILFVDDAERFTTTEFLKGKGEAPQKVKEYLTYLKTQDKKPKAIRVDRGKEFVNDELKTWCRENGIEIHMTAPYSPSQNGVAERMNRTIVEPAQAML
;
A
#
# COMPACT_ATOMS: atom_id res chain seq x y z
N MET A 1 -10.34 23.64 -10.34
CA MET A 1 -9.91 23.25 -10.05
C MET A 1 -8.69 23.64 -10.02
N GLU A 2 -8.26 24.30 -9.93
CA GLU A 2 -7.28 24.63 -9.87
C GLU A 2 -6.33 24.23 -9.03
N PRO A 3 -6.60 23.92 -8.06
CA PRO A 3 -5.62 23.24 -7.28
C PRO A 3 -4.92 22.18 -8.06
N PHE A 4 -5.51 21.82 -9.14
CA PHE A 4 -4.92 20.80 -9.92
C PHE A 4 -3.60 21.20 -10.55
N GLY A 5 -3.37 22.46 -10.77
CA GLY A 5 -2.09 22.88 -11.28
C GLY A 5 -0.98 22.54 -10.30
N LYS A 6 -1.26 22.73 -9.03
CA LYS A 6 -0.26 22.40 -8.04
C LYS A 6 -0.04 20.93 -7.94
N LEU A 7 -1.09 20.17 -8.07
CA LEU A 7 -0.95 18.73 -8.02
C LEU A 7 -0.12 18.23 -9.17
N ALA A 8 -0.27 18.84 -10.33
CA ALA A 8 0.50 18.43 -11.47
C ALA A 8 2.00 18.63 -11.24
N GLU A 9 2.35 19.67 -10.52
CA GLU A 9 3.76 19.90 -10.23
C GLU A 9 4.33 18.88 -9.30
N ARG A 10 3.48 18.23 -8.51
CA ARG A 10 3.93 17.24 -7.56
C ARG A 10 3.64 15.84 -8.00
N LYS A 11 3.29 15.70 -9.26
CA LYS A 11 2.92 14.42 -9.78
C LYS A 11 4.07 13.45 -9.77
N THR A 12 3.80 12.25 -9.33
CA THR A 12 4.79 11.19 -9.34
C THR A 12 4.72 10.46 -10.68
N GLU A 13 5.77 9.73 -10.98
CA GLU A 13 5.77 8.85 -12.13
C GLU A 13 5.16 7.51 -11.73
N PRO A 14 4.63 6.76 -12.70
CA PRO A 14 4.09 5.44 -12.37
C PRO A 14 5.13 4.57 -11.67
N GLY A 15 4.73 4.00 -10.54
CA GLY A 15 5.60 3.13 -9.77
C GLY A 15 6.51 3.85 -8.80
N GLU A 16 6.58 5.17 -8.85
CA GLU A 16 7.49 5.91 -8.01
C GLU A 16 7.08 5.91 -6.54
N LEU A 17 5.81 6.12 -6.27
CA LEU A 17 5.28 6.18 -4.91
C LEU A 17 4.08 5.26 -4.80
N THR A 18 4.10 4.39 -3.80
CA THR A 18 3.02 3.46 -3.55
C THR A 18 2.43 3.72 -2.17
N HIS A 19 1.12 3.82 -2.10
CA HIS A 19 0.41 3.90 -0.83
C HIS A 19 0.06 2.48 -0.41
N ILE A 20 0.38 2.13 0.83
CA ILE A 20 0.19 0.76 1.31
C ILE A 20 -0.68 0.77 2.56
N ASP A 21 -1.66 -0.12 2.60
CA ASP A 21 -2.52 -0.24 3.76
C ASP A 21 -2.79 -1.71 4.02
N LEU A 22 -2.78 -2.09 5.28
CA LEU A 22 -3.00 -3.48 5.70
C LEU A 22 -4.30 -3.54 6.47
N TRP A 23 -5.18 -4.45 6.05
CA TRP A 23 -6.51 -4.61 6.64
C TRP A 23 -6.70 -6.01 7.17
N GLY A 24 -7.39 -6.12 8.29
CA GLY A 24 -7.70 -7.35 9.00
C GLY A 24 -7.53 -7.07 10.48
N LYS A 25 -7.80 -7.96 11.34
CA LYS A 25 -8.10 -9.37 11.09
C LYS A 25 -9.59 -9.53 10.86
N TYR A 26 -9.99 -10.28 9.87
CA TYR A 26 -11.42 -10.52 9.63
C TYR A 26 -11.87 -11.75 10.40
N ARG A 27 -13.14 -11.71 10.80
CA ARG A 27 -13.70 -12.82 11.56
C ARG A 27 -13.88 -14.05 10.70
N ILE A 28 -14.27 -13.84 9.45
CA ILE A 28 -14.50 -14.95 8.55
C ILE A 28 -13.27 -15.14 7.70
N THR A 29 -12.69 -16.33 7.82
CA THR A 29 -11.49 -16.68 7.08
C THR A 29 -11.91 -17.11 5.67
N SER A 30 -11.16 -16.65 4.68
CA SER A 30 -11.44 -17.03 3.31
C SER A 30 -11.14 -18.52 3.12
N ILE A 31 -11.49 -19.04 1.95
CA ILE A 31 -11.29 -20.44 1.65
C ILE A 31 -9.86 -20.88 1.88
N ASN A 32 -8.90 -20.01 1.58
CA ASN A 32 -7.49 -20.35 1.74
C ASN A 32 -6.93 -19.98 3.10
N GLY A 33 -7.78 -19.64 4.04
CA GLY A 33 -7.33 -19.32 5.38
C GLY A 33 -6.82 -17.90 5.55
N ASN A 34 -7.08 -17.04 4.58
CA ASN A 34 -6.62 -15.66 4.65
C ASN A 34 -7.53 -14.84 5.54
N GLN A 35 -6.94 -14.03 6.40
CA GLN A 35 -7.69 -13.17 7.31
C GLN A 35 -7.31 -11.71 7.16
N TYR A 36 -6.34 -11.41 6.31
CA TYR A 36 -5.86 -10.05 6.09
C TYR A 36 -5.71 -9.83 4.61
N TYR A 37 -5.70 -8.55 4.23
CA TYR A 37 -5.23 -8.24 2.88
C TYR A 37 -4.41 -6.96 2.94
N ILE A 38 -3.52 -6.81 1.98
CA ILE A 38 -2.70 -5.62 1.87
C ILE A 38 -3.01 -4.98 0.53
N LEU A 39 -3.13 -3.66 0.56
CA LEU A 39 -3.54 -2.89 -0.60
C LEU A 39 -2.38 -2.01 -1.03
N PHE A 40 -2.02 -2.09 -2.29
CA PHE A 40 -0.99 -1.24 -2.88
C PHE A 40 -1.66 -0.33 -3.91
N VAL A 41 -1.53 0.97 -3.74
CA VAL A 41 -2.13 1.92 -4.68
C VAL A 41 -1.03 2.80 -5.26
N ASP A 42 -0.86 2.75 -6.56
CA ASP A 42 0.12 3.59 -7.23
C ASP A 42 -0.35 5.03 -7.19
N ASP A 43 0.51 5.92 -6.74
CA ASP A 43 0.12 7.32 -6.57
C ASP A 43 -0.19 8.00 -7.91
N ALA A 44 0.60 7.70 -8.92
CA ALA A 44 0.46 8.38 -10.21
C ALA A 44 -0.77 7.91 -10.98
N GLU A 45 -0.96 6.60 -11.06
CA GLU A 45 -2.01 6.03 -11.89
C GLU A 45 -3.22 5.55 -11.13
N ARG A 46 -3.14 5.54 -9.80
CA ARG A 46 -4.20 5.02 -8.94
C ARG A 46 -4.47 3.54 -9.17
N PHE A 47 -3.56 2.86 -9.82
CA PHE A 47 -3.70 1.43 -10.04
C PHE A 47 -3.58 0.71 -8.71
N THR A 48 -4.51 -0.19 -8.44
CA THR A 48 -4.61 -0.86 -7.14
C THR A 48 -4.30 -2.34 -7.27
N THR A 49 -3.45 -2.84 -6.38
CA THR A 49 -3.13 -4.26 -6.30
C THR A 49 -3.46 -4.74 -4.91
N THR A 50 -4.13 -5.89 -4.82
CA THR A 50 -4.51 -6.46 -3.54
C THR A 50 -3.89 -7.84 -3.40
N GLU A 51 -3.29 -8.11 -2.23
CA GLU A 51 -2.74 -9.43 -1.91
C GLU A 51 -3.36 -9.90 -0.62
N PHE A 52 -3.69 -11.16 -0.54
CA PHE A 52 -4.29 -11.73 0.65
C PHE A 52 -3.24 -12.42 1.51
N LEU A 53 -3.41 -12.34 2.83
CA LEU A 53 -2.44 -12.85 3.78
C LEU A 53 -3.14 -13.70 4.82
N LYS A 54 -2.45 -14.72 5.31
CA LYS A 54 -2.97 -15.50 6.42
C LYS A 54 -2.69 -14.82 7.74
N GLY A 55 -1.61 -14.08 7.83
CA GLY A 55 -1.26 -13.33 9.02
C GLY A 55 -0.55 -12.06 8.63
N LYS A 56 -0.61 -11.06 9.50
CA LYS A 56 0.00 -9.78 9.18
C LYS A 56 1.53 -9.87 9.12
N GLY A 57 2.12 -10.92 9.66
CA GLY A 57 3.55 -11.11 9.56
C GLY A 57 4.04 -11.36 8.15
N GLU A 58 3.14 -11.68 7.22
CA GLU A 58 3.50 -11.87 5.83
C GLU A 58 3.61 -10.56 5.06
N ALA A 59 3.16 -9.45 5.65
CA ALA A 59 3.10 -8.18 4.95
C ALA A 59 4.47 -7.69 4.48
N PRO A 60 5.54 -7.73 5.29
CA PRO A 60 6.83 -7.24 4.80
C PRO A 60 7.29 -7.94 3.53
N GLN A 61 7.07 -9.24 3.46
CA GLN A 61 7.48 -9.99 2.28
C GLN A 61 6.66 -9.56 1.06
N LYS A 62 5.36 -9.33 1.25
CA LYS A 62 4.52 -8.88 0.15
C LYS A 62 4.94 -7.52 -0.36
N VAL A 63 5.36 -6.64 0.54
CA VAL A 63 5.86 -5.33 0.13
C VAL A 63 7.11 -5.49 -0.73
N LYS A 64 8.03 -6.33 -0.31
CA LYS A 64 9.25 -6.56 -1.08
C LYS A 64 8.93 -7.14 -2.45
N GLU A 65 8.01 -8.07 -2.51
CA GLU A 65 7.63 -8.69 -3.78
C GLU A 65 7.00 -7.69 -4.72
N TYR A 66 6.13 -6.83 -4.19
CA TYR A 66 5.48 -5.84 -5.03
C TYR A 66 6.49 -4.85 -5.59
N LEU A 67 7.38 -4.34 -4.75
CA LEU A 67 8.37 -3.38 -5.20
C LEU A 67 9.36 -3.99 -6.19
N THR A 68 9.70 -5.25 -5.97
CA THR A 68 10.56 -5.96 -6.91
C THR A 68 9.85 -6.12 -8.26
N TYR A 69 8.57 -6.44 -8.21
CA TYR A 69 7.79 -6.57 -9.44
C TYR A 69 7.79 -5.25 -10.22
N LEU A 70 7.64 -4.11 -9.53
CA LEU A 70 7.67 -2.83 -10.21
C LEU A 70 8.97 -2.64 -10.98
N LYS A 71 10.08 -3.07 -10.39
CA LYS A 71 11.36 -2.94 -11.05
C LYS A 71 11.42 -3.77 -12.33
N THR A 72 10.79 -4.93 -12.32
CA THR A 72 10.76 -5.77 -13.52
C THR A 72 9.93 -5.15 -14.62
N GLN A 73 9.07 -4.19 -14.29
CA GLN A 73 8.24 -3.49 -15.25
C GLN A 73 8.83 -2.15 -15.64
N ASP A 74 10.13 -2.00 -15.45
CA ASP A 74 10.85 -0.76 -15.78
C ASP A 74 10.38 0.43 -14.99
N LYS A 75 9.84 0.20 -13.81
CA LYS A 75 9.44 1.28 -12.93
C LYS A 75 10.53 1.48 -11.90
N LYS A 76 10.54 2.68 -11.33
CA LYS A 76 11.60 3.04 -10.38
C LYS A 76 10.97 3.46 -9.06
N PRO A 77 10.65 2.49 -8.20
CA PRO A 77 10.08 2.82 -6.91
C PRO A 77 11.08 3.61 -6.08
N LYS A 78 10.60 4.73 -5.54
CA LYS A 78 11.43 5.61 -4.72
C LYS A 78 10.91 5.73 -3.30
N ALA A 79 9.62 5.49 -3.09
CA ALA A 79 9.06 5.65 -1.76
C ALA A 79 7.79 4.84 -1.61
N ILE A 80 7.50 4.47 -0.37
CA ILE A 80 6.21 3.91 -0.01
C ILE A 80 5.64 4.77 1.11
N ARG A 81 4.33 4.93 1.12
CA ARG A 81 3.65 5.69 2.16
C ARG A 81 2.72 4.74 2.90
N VAL A 82 2.94 4.64 4.21
CA VAL A 82 2.27 3.65 5.02
C VAL A 82 1.54 4.32 6.16
N ASP A 83 0.26 4.00 6.32
CA ASP A 83 -0.53 4.51 7.44
C ASP A 83 -0.50 3.46 8.53
N ARG A 84 -0.14 3.89 9.75
CA ARG A 84 -0.06 2.96 10.88
C ARG A 84 0.84 1.79 10.57
N GLY A 85 1.88 2.04 9.78
CA GLY A 85 2.70 0.96 9.24
C GLY A 85 3.60 0.28 10.23
N LYS A 86 3.69 0.78 11.44
CA LYS A 86 4.58 0.18 12.41
C LYS A 86 4.22 -1.25 12.74
N GLU A 87 2.99 -1.67 12.42
CA GLU A 87 2.61 -3.05 12.68
C GLU A 87 3.35 -4.02 11.79
N PHE A 88 3.75 -3.59 10.60
CA PHE A 88 4.45 -4.52 9.72
C PHE A 88 5.76 -3.95 9.20
N VAL A 89 6.03 -2.69 9.46
CA VAL A 89 7.29 -2.11 9.02
C VAL A 89 8.34 -2.41 10.08
N ASN A 90 9.02 -3.53 9.91
CA ASN A 90 10.04 -3.96 10.86
C ASN A 90 11.42 -3.55 10.38
N ASP A 91 12.43 -3.86 11.18
CA ASP A 91 13.79 -3.45 10.85
C ASP A 91 14.29 -4.09 9.58
N GLU A 92 13.89 -5.30 9.33
CA GLU A 92 14.28 -5.99 8.11
C GLU A 92 13.75 -5.26 6.88
N LEU A 93 12.50 -4.87 6.90
CA LEU A 93 11.91 -4.15 5.78
C LEU A 93 12.56 -2.78 5.61
N LYS A 94 12.84 -2.10 6.72
CA LYS A 94 13.49 -0.81 6.65
C LYS A 94 14.87 -0.93 6.02
N THR A 95 15.61 -1.95 6.40
CA THR A 95 16.94 -2.16 5.86
C THR A 95 16.86 -2.48 4.38
N TRP A 96 15.93 -3.35 4.01
CA TRP A 96 15.76 -3.73 2.62
C TRP A 96 15.42 -2.52 1.76
N CYS A 97 14.52 -1.67 2.22
CA CYS A 97 14.14 -0.48 1.48
C CYS A 97 15.31 0.46 1.33
N ARG A 98 16.08 0.64 2.40
CA ARG A 98 17.24 1.52 2.34
C ARG A 98 18.25 1.01 1.33
N GLU A 99 18.47 -0.30 1.31
CA GLU A 99 19.41 -0.89 0.38
C GLU A 99 18.94 -0.79 -1.07
N ASN A 100 17.65 -0.66 -1.26
CA ASN A 100 17.09 -0.53 -2.60
C ASN A 100 16.73 0.90 -2.97
N GLY A 101 17.14 1.86 -2.15
CA GLY A 101 16.90 3.26 -2.46
C GLY A 101 15.46 3.69 -2.32
N ILE A 102 14.70 3.05 -1.44
CA ILE A 102 13.28 3.34 -1.27
C ILE A 102 13.05 3.94 0.10
N GLU A 103 12.40 5.09 0.15
CA GLU A 103 12.08 5.75 1.40
C GLU A 103 10.76 5.24 1.95
N ILE A 104 10.65 5.24 3.26
CA ILE A 104 9.40 4.85 3.91
C ILE A 104 8.83 6.08 4.59
N HIS A 105 7.65 6.50 4.14
CA HIS A 105 6.95 7.64 4.73
C HIS A 105 5.79 7.10 5.56
N MET A 106 5.86 7.27 6.86
CA MET A 106 4.79 6.84 7.74
C MET A 106 3.94 8.04 8.08
N THR A 107 2.63 7.90 7.92
CA THR A 107 1.72 8.98 8.21
C THR A 107 1.12 8.77 9.59
N ALA A 108 0.69 9.87 10.20
CA ALA A 108 0.03 9.80 11.49
C ALA A 108 -1.33 9.12 11.33
N PRO A 109 -1.85 8.50 12.40
CA PRO A 109 -3.12 7.80 12.31
C PRO A 109 -4.27 8.65 11.80
N TYR A 110 -4.24 9.94 12.07
CA TYR A 110 -5.30 10.82 11.63
C TYR A 110 -4.75 11.79 10.60
N SER A 111 -4.54 11.31 9.40
CA SER A 111 -4.06 12.15 8.32
C SER A 111 -4.84 11.82 7.06
N PRO A 112 -6.15 12.02 7.07
CA PRO A 112 -6.97 11.62 5.93
C PRO A 112 -6.56 12.28 4.63
N SER A 113 -6.07 13.49 4.68
CA SER A 113 -5.65 14.14 3.45
C SER A 113 -4.42 13.47 2.86
N GLN A 114 -3.57 12.88 3.69
CA GLN A 114 -2.38 12.23 3.20
C GLN A 114 -2.64 10.81 2.75
N ASN A 115 -3.60 10.16 3.38
CA ASN A 115 -3.85 8.76 3.11
C ASN A 115 -5.20 8.51 2.44
N GLY A 116 -5.84 9.56 1.97
CA GLY A 116 -7.19 9.44 1.43
C GLY A 116 -7.30 8.53 0.22
N VAL A 117 -6.24 8.46 -0.58
CA VAL A 117 -6.27 7.61 -1.77
C VAL A 117 -6.44 6.15 -1.38
N ALA A 118 -5.60 5.67 -0.47
CA ALA A 118 -5.69 4.28 -0.05
C ALA A 118 -6.99 4.00 0.68
N GLU A 119 -7.44 4.94 1.50
CA GLU A 119 -8.68 4.75 2.22
C GLU A 119 -9.87 4.64 1.29
N ARG A 120 -9.93 5.48 0.28
CA ARG A 120 -11.05 5.42 -0.65
C ARG A 120 -11.04 4.14 -1.44
N MET A 121 -9.86 3.71 -1.89
CA MET A 121 -9.77 2.46 -2.62
C MET A 121 -10.13 1.27 -1.75
N ASN A 122 -9.69 1.31 -0.51
CA ASN A 122 -10.01 0.25 0.42
C ASN A 122 -11.51 0.16 0.66
N ARG A 123 -12.19 1.29 0.79
CA ARG A 123 -13.63 1.27 1.01
C ARG A 123 -14.34 0.62 -0.17
N THR A 124 -13.88 0.91 -1.38
CA THR A 124 -14.47 0.33 -2.56
C THR A 124 -14.31 -1.19 -2.58
N ILE A 125 -13.18 -1.69 -2.09
CA ILE A 125 -12.91 -3.13 -2.11
C ILE A 125 -13.58 -3.85 -0.96
N VAL A 126 -13.50 -3.28 0.25
CA VAL A 126 -13.99 -3.96 1.44
C VAL A 126 -15.50 -4.15 1.41
N GLU A 127 -16.23 -3.12 1.04
CA GLU A 127 -17.69 -3.19 1.10
C GLU A 127 -18.25 -4.28 0.20
N PRO A 128 -17.83 -4.38 -1.06
CA PRO A 128 -18.33 -5.48 -1.89
C PRO A 128 -17.94 -6.84 -1.34
N ALA A 129 -16.72 -6.98 -0.84
CA ALA A 129 -16.29 -8.27 -0.31
C ALA A 129 -17.12 -8.69 0.89
N GLN A 130 -17.43 -7.74 1.77
CA GLN A 130 -18.25 -8.06 2.94
C GLN A 130 -19.66 -8.43 2.54
N ALA A 131 -20.18 -7.78 1.52
CA ALA A 131 -21.52 -8.10 1.06
C ALA A 131 -21.61 -9.51 0.51
N MET A 132 -20.51 -10.04 -0.01
CA MET A 132 -20.48 -11.37 -0.58
C MET A 132 -20.25 -12.46 0.45
N LEU A 133 -19.83 -12.07 1.62
CA LEU A 133 -19.59 -13.04 2.67
C LEU A 133 -20.87 -13.39 3.40
#